data_693c38231856b88d92207b2b8f98b6fa
#
_entry.id   693c38231856b88d92207b2b8f98b6fa
#
_cell.length_a   1.000
_cell.length_b   1.000
_cell.length_c   1.000
_cell.angle_alpha   90.00
_cell.angle_beta   90.00
_cell.angle_gamma   90.00
#
_symmetry.space_group_name_H-M   'P 1'
#
loop_
_entity.id
_entity.type
_entity.pdbx_description
1 polymer ?
#
loop_
_entity_poly.entity_id
_entity_poly.type
_entity_poly.pdbx_seq_one_letter_code
_entity_poly.pdbx_strand_id
1 'polypeptide(L)'
;MEIRTFQIPDADSEQAQAELSAFLRRVDVQRIDTAYVADGWRVLVLYKDMKRREESRQIEAAIAGALNAWRERAALCEGIPPQAVLADELLPEIARFAPTTEHELSIISGARGAEAPLRGGEIVQVVRSTLDELID
;
A
#
# COMPACT_ATOMS: atom_id res chain seq x y z
N MET A 1 -3.23 -3.15 9.15
CA MET A 1 -3.84 -2.27 10.17
C MET A 1 -3.66 -2.90 11.54
N GLU A 2 -3.20 -2.14 12.48
CA GLU A 2 -2.89 -2.64 13.82
C GLU A 2 -3.77 -1.93 14.85
N ILE A 3 -3.93 -2.55 16.02
CA ILE A 3 -4.73 -2.04 17.11
C ILE A 3 -3.87 -1.94 18.36
N ARG A 4 -3.95 -0.82 19.05
CA ARG A 4 -3.31 -0.66 20.36
C ARG A 4 -4.26 0.01 21.34
N THR A 5 -4.27 -0.47 22.56
CA THR A 5 -5.10 0.06 23.63
C THR A 5 -4.24 0.76 24.67
N PHE A 6 -4.68 1.96 25.10
CA PHE A 6 -4.03 2.73 26.12
C PHE A 6 -4.98 2.91 27.30
N GLN A 7 -4.44 2.98 28.49
CA GLN A 7 -5.20 3.29 29.67
C GLN A 7 -4.69 4.60 30.27
N ILE A 8 -5.61 5.55 30.47
CA ILE A 8 -5.30 6.86 31.05
C ILE A 8 -6.05 6.96 32.38
N PRO A 9 -5.37 6.77 33.52
CA PRO A 9 -6.01 6.88 34.84
C PRO A 9 -6.42 8.32 35.15
N ASP A 10 -7.45 8.51 35.96
CA ASP A 10 -7.90 9.84 36.42
C ASP A 10 -6.84 10.55 37.25
N ALA A 11 -6.08 9.76 38.05
CA ALA A 11 -5.01 10.29 38.88
C ALA A 11 -3.66 10.08 38.18
N ASP A 12 -2.79 11.09 38.23
CA ASP A 12 -1.44 11.05 37.65
C ASP A 12 -1.43 10.68 36.16
N SER A 13 -2.34 11.28 35.41
CA SER A 13 -2.56 10.96 34.00
C SER A 13 -1.51 11.55 33.04
N GLU A 14 -0.65 12.43 33.49
CA GLU A 14 0.31 13.16 32.64
C GLU A 14 1.23 12.26 31.84
N GLN A 15 1.80 11.24 32.48
CA GLN A 15 2.70 10.29 31.83
C GLN A 15 1.93 9.47 30.77
N ALA A 16 0.75 8.97 31.11
CA ALA A 16 -0.07 8.20 30.18
C ALA A 16 -0.49 9.04 28.98
N GLN A 17 -0.85 10.30 29.19
CA GLN A 17 -1.18 11.21 28.09
C GLN A 17 0.03 11.52 27.21
N ALA A 18 1.21 11.68 27.81
CA ALA A 18 2.45 11.92 27.05
C ALA A 18 2.81 10.72 26.19
N GLU A 19 2.66 9.51 26.72
CA GLU A 19 2.92 8.27 25.98
C GLU A 19 1.95 8.13 24.79
N LEU A 20 0.66 8.38 25.02
CA LEU A 20 -0.35 8.35 23.95
C LEU A 20 -0.03 9.40 22.88
N SER A 21 0.27 10.63 23.26
CA SER A 21 0.61 11.70 22.32
C SER A 21 1.85 11.36 21.49
N ALA A 22 2.89 10.81 22.11
CA ALA A 22 4.09 10.38 21.42
C ALA A 22 3.80 9.27 20.41
N PHE A 23 2.96 8.31 20.79
CA PHE A 23 2.56 7.23 19.92
C PHE A 23 1.78 7.74 18.70
N LEU A 24 0.79 8.63 18.92
CA LEU A 24 -0.04 9.18 17.84
C LEU A 24 0.78 9.95 16.80
N ARG A 25 1.91 10.53 17.19
CA ARG A 25 2.81 11.24 16.26
C ARG A 25 3.60 10.31 15.35
N ARG A 26 3.78 9.04 15.75
CA ARG A 26 4.60 8.07 15.01
C ARG A 26 3.82 7.18 14.08
N VAL A 27 2.50 7.23 14.13
CA VAL A 27 1.63 6.32 13.38
C VAL A 27 0.60 7.10 12.55
N ASP A 28 0.07 6.43 11.52
CA ASP A 28 -1.05 6.95 10.74
C ASP A 28 -2.35 6.46 11.39
N VAL A 29 -3.00 7.33 12.14
CA VAL A 29 -4.21 7.00 12.89
C VAL A 29 -5.38 6.87 11.93
N GLN A 30 -6.06 5.72 11.95
CA GLN A 30 -7.25 5.47 11.14
C GLN A 30 -8.52 5.73 11.93
N ARG A 31 -8.53 5.35 13.20
CA ARG A 31 -9.68 5.51 14.07
C ARG A 31 -9.24 5.52 15.54
N ILE A 32 -9.91 6.33 16.34
CA ILE A 32 -9.75 6.37 17.80
C ILE A 32 -11.13 6.20 18.43
N ASP A 33 -11.24 5.22 19.32
CA ASP A 33 -12.43 5.04 20.15
C ASP A 33 -12.03 5.19 21.62
N THR A 34 -12.87 5.84 22.40
CA THR A 34 -12.63 6.08 23.81
C THR A 34 -13.80 5.59 24.65
N ALA A 35 -13.51 5.08 25.83
CA ALA A 35 -14.51 4.68 26.79
C ALA A 35 -14.02 4.98 28.21
N TYR A 36 -14.90 5.50 29.06
CA TYR A 36 -14.60 5.70 30.48
C TYR A 36 -14.97 4.44 31.23
N VAL A 37 -14.01 3.82 31.88
CA VAL A 37 -14.18 2.55 32.59
C VAL A 37 -13.47 2.63 33.94
N ALA A 38 -14.24 2.39 35.01
CA ALA A 38 -13.74 2.46 36.41
C ALA A 38 -13.10 3.83 36.69
N ASP A 39 -11.81 3.91 36.91
CA ASP A 39 -11.13 5.12 37.35
C ASP A 39 -10.32 5.79 36.26
N GLY A 40 -10.66 5.57 34.98
CA GLY A 40 -9.89 6.15 33.90
C GLY A 40 -10.49 5.94 32.53
N TRP A 41 -9.81 6.48 31.54
CA TRP A 41 -10.16 6.35 30.13
C TRP A 41 -9.39 5.21 29.48
N ARG A 42 -10.08 4.43 28.67
CA ARG A 42 -9.46 3.51 27.74
C ARG A 42 -9.54 4.09 26.34
N VAL A 43 -8.41 4.09 25.65
CA VAL A 43 -8.31 4.62 24.30
C VAL A 43 -7.87 3.48 23.39
N LEU A 44 -8.70 3.18 22.40
CA LEU A 44 -8.38 2.17 21.38
C LEU A 44 -7.98 2.91 20.10
N VAL A 45 -6.82 2.62 19.59
CA VAL A 45 -6.30 3.25 18.38
C VAL A 45 -6.12 2.21 17.29
N LEU A 46 -6.82 2.41 16.16
CA LEU A 46 -6.55 1.68 14.93
C LEU A 46 -5.57 2.51 14.10
N TYR A 47 -4.47 1.91 13.72
CA TYR A 47 -3.38 2.65 13.07
C TYR A 47 -2.64 1.82 12.03
N LYS A 48 -1.93 2.53 11.17
CA LYS A 48 -0.93 1.97 10.26
C LYS A 48 0.43 2.51 10.68
N ASP A 49 1.43 1.64 10.67
CA ASP A 49 2.80 2.05 10.94
C ASP A 49 3.28 2.94 9.80
N MET A 50 3.75 4.14 10.10
CA MET A 50 4.22 5.08 9.08
C MET A 50 5.43 4.54 8.31
N LYS A 51 6.27 3.78 8.97
CA LYS A 51 7.42 3.14 8.34
C LYS A 51 6.97 2.14 7.28
N ARG A 52 5.99 1.29 7.59
CA ARG A 52 5.43 0.34 6.62
C ARG A 52 4.75 1.06 5.47
N ARG A 53 4.06 2.16 5.75
CA ARG A 53 3.41 2.97 4.72
C ARG A 53 4.44 3.56 3.76
N GLU A 54 5.55 4.05 4.27
CA GLU A 54 6.63 4.61 3.45
C GLU A 54 7.31 3.53 2.63
N GLU A 55 7.60 2.38 3.22
CA GLU A 55 8.12 1.22 2.51
C GLU A 55 7.18 0.77 1.39
N SER A 56 5.87 0.74 1.66
CA SER A 56 4.86 0.40 0.65
C SER A 56 4.83 1.41 -0.49
N ARG A 57 4.98 2.69 -0.20
CA ARG A 57 5.06 3.74 -1.23
C ARG A 57 6.31 3.61 -2.09
N GLN A 58 7.44 3.27 -1.49
CA GLN A 58 8.69 3.05 -2.22
C GLN A 58 8.59 1.84 -3.14
N ILE A 59 7.98 0.76 -2.67
CA ILE A 59 7.73 -0.44 -3.48
C ILE A 59 6.79 -0.10 -4.63
N GLU A 60 5.70 0.58 -4.35
CA GLU A 60 4.73 1.01 -5.37
C GLU A 60 5.39 1.89 -6.44
N ALA A 61 6.20 2.86 -6.03
CA ALA A 61 6.91 3.74 -6.96
C ALA A 61 7.92 2.97 -7.81
N ALA A 62 8.63 2.00 -7.23
CA ALA A 62 9.58 1.17 -7.96
C ALA A 62 8.88 0.30 -9.01
N ILE A 63 7.76 -0.30 -8.67
CA ILE A 63 6.96 -1.12 -9.60
C ILE A 63 6.40 -0.24 -10.72
N ALA A 64 5.84 0.92 -10.39
CA ALA A 64 5.30 1.85 -11.37
C ALA A 64 6.38 2.31 -12.36
N GLY A 65 7.57 2.64 -11.88
CA GLY A 65 8.70 3.02 -12.72
C GLY A 65 9.16 1.88 -13.65
N ALA A 66 9.25 0.67 -13.12
CA ALA A 66 9.63 -0.51 -13.90
C ALA A 66 8.60 -0.85 -14.99
N LEU A 67 7.31 -0.77 -14.65
CA LEU A 67 6.22 -1.00 -15.59
C LEU A 67 6.19 0.06 -16.68
N ASN A 68 6.40 1.31 -16.33
CA ASN A 68 6.44 2.38 -17.31
C ASN A 68 7.61 2.21 -18.29
N ALA A 69 8.79 1.86 -17.80
CA ALA A 69 9.96 1.59 -18.64
C ALA A 69 9.73 0.39 -19.57
N TRP A 70 9.15 -0.68 -19.05
CA TRP A 70 8.77 -1.85 -19.85
C TRP A 70 7.75 -1.48 -20.94
N ARG A 71 6.74 -0.74 -20.57
CA ARG A 71 5.67 -0.27 -21.48
C ARG A 71 6.24 0.54 -22.63
N GLU A 72 7.13 1.47 -22.35
CA GLU A 72 7.76 2.29 -23.37
C GLU A 72 8.63 1.47 -24.33
N ARG A 73 9.40 0.51 -23.80
CA ARG A 73 10.22 -0.37 -24.63
C ARG A 73 9.37 -1.24 -25.54
N ALA A 74 8.31 -1.83 -25.02
CA ALA A 74 7.40 -2.65 -25.81
C ALA A 74 6.72 -1.83 -26.88
N ALA A 75 6.31 -0.61 -26.57
CA ALA A 75 5.68 0.31 -27.53
C ALA A 75 6.61 0.66 -28.68
N LEU A 76 7.88 0.95 -28.38
CA LEU A 76 8.90 1.24 -29.40
C LEU A 76 9.17 0.03 -30.30
N CYS A 77 9.27 -1.16 -29.71
CA CYS A 77 9.52 -2.39 -30.49
C CYS A 77 8.38 -2.71 -31.46
N GLU A 78 7.15 -2.41 -31.11
CA GLU A 78 5.98 -2.73 -31.92
C GLU A 78 5.44 -1.56 -32.75
N GLY A 79 5.97 -0.37 -32.51
CA GLY A 79 5.50 0.84 -33.22
C GLY A 79 4.09 1.25 -32.86
N ILE A 80 3.69 1.02 -31.61
CA ILE A 80 2.35 1.38 -31.09
C ILE A 80 2.50 2.37 -29.93
N PRO A 81 1.44 3.12 -29.58
CA PRO A 81 1.51 4.00 -28.41
C PRO A 81 1.61 3.19 -27.10
N PRO A 82 2.27 3.74 -26.06
CA PRO A 82 2.40 3.05 -24.78
C PRO A 82 1.06 2.64 -24.16
N GLN A 83 0.01 3.42 -24.32
CA GLN A 83 -1.33 3.14 -23.83
C GLN A 83 -1.96 1.88 -24.47
N ALA A 84 -1.50 1.51 -25.68
CA ALA A 84 -1.92 0.27 -26.33
C ALA A 84 -1.25 -0.97 -25.75
N VAL A 85 -0.08 -0.81 -25.10
CA VAL A 85 0.61 -1.89 -24.40
C VAL A 85 -0.04 -2.13 -23.03
N LEU A 86 -0.27 -1.06 -22.29
CA LEU A 86 -0.90 -1.09 -20.97
C LEU A 86 -1.62 0.23 -20.75
N ALA A 87 -2.89 0.17 -20.38
CA ALA A 87 -3.70 1.37 -20.13
C ALA A 87 -3.13 2.20 -18.98
N ASP A 88 -3.14 3.52 -19.12
CA ASP A 88 -2.64 4.44 -18.10
C ASP A 88 -3.33 4.24 -16.74
N GLU A 89 -4.61 3.91 -16.74
CA GLU A 89 -5.40 3.71 -15.52
C GLU A 89 -5.02 2.44 -14.77
N LEU A 90 -4.56 1.42 -15.47
CA LEU A 90 -4.18 0.13 -14.87
C LEU A 90 -2.79 0.17 -14.25
N LEU A 91 -1.89 0.99 -14.76
CA LEU A 91 -0.51 1.03 -14.28
C LEU A 91 -0.41 1.33 -12.78
N PRO A 92 -1.04 2.39 -12.24
CA PRO A 92 -0.97 2.65 -10.80
C PRO A 92 -1.66 1.58 -9.95
N GLU A 93 -2.73 0.96 -10.47
CA GLU A 93 -3.42 -0.12 -9.76
C GLU A 93 -2.55 -1.37 -9.66
N ILE A 94 -1.87 -1.73 -10.75
CA ILE A 94 -0.95 -2.87 -10.75
C ILE A 94 0.21 -2.62 -9.79
N ALA A 95 0.76 -1.41 -9.80
CA ALA A 95 1.83 -1.03 -8.88
C ALA A 95 1.40 -1.11 -7.41
N ARG A 96 0.18 -0.69 -7.13
CA ARG A 96 -0.39 -0.70 -5.78
C ARG A 96 -0.63 -2.11 -5.25
N PHE A 97 -1.20 -2.99 -6.06
CA PHE A 97 -1.54 -4.35 -5.64
C PHE A 97 -0.40 -5.35 -5.82
N ALA A 98 0.60 -5.02 -6.65
CA ALA A 98 1.79 -5.85 -6.89
C ALA A 98 1.45 -7.32 -7.16
N PRO A 99 0.68 -7.62 -8.22
CA PRO A 99 0.29 -9.00 -8.51
C PRO A 99 1.51 -9.84 -8.89
N THR A 100 1.62 -11.04 -8.31
CA THR A 100 2.72 -11.97 -8.58
C THR A 100 2.30 -13.16 -9.43
N THR A 101 1.02 -13.23 -9.78
CA THR A 101 0.47 -14.25 -10.65
C THR A 101 -0.50 -13.62 -11.66
N GLU A 102 -0.70 -14.28 -12.80
CA GLU A 102 -1.65 -13.82 -13.80
C GLU A 102 -3.09 -13.81 -13.26
N HIS A 103 -3.40 -14.72 -12.35
CA HIS A 103 -4.71 -14.77 -11.71
C HIS A 103 -4.97 -13.51 -10.86
N GLU A 104 -4.01 -13.10 -10.05
CA GLU A 104 -4.11 -11.86 -9.27
C GLU A 104 -4.27 -10.63 -10.18
N LEU A 105 -3.53 -10.60 -11.28
CA LEU A 105 -3.64 -9.54 -12.27
C LEU A 105 -5.03 -9.48 -12.90
N SER A 106 -5.61 -10.63 -13.21
CA SER A 106 -6.96 -10.69 -13.79
C SER A 106 -8.03 -10.18 -12.83
N ILE A 107 -7.86 -10.38 -11.52
CA ILE A 107 -8.77 -9.87 -10.49
C ILE A 107 -8.72 -8.34 -10.47
N ILE A 108 -7.54 -7.75 -10.54
CA ILE A 108 -7.37 -6.28 -10.57
C ILE A 108 -8.05 -5.68 -11.80
N SER A 109 -7.81 -6.25 -12.97
CA SER A 109 -8.41 -5.79 -14.22
C SER A 109 -9.93 -5.96 -14.22
N GLY A 110 -10.42 -7.11 -13.73
CA GLY A 110 -11.85 -7.41 -13.64
C GLY A 110 -12.59 -6.49 -12.67
N ALA A 111 -11.99 -6.13 -11.56
CA ALA A 111 -12.58 -5.21 -10.59
C ALA A 111 -12.80 -3.81 -11.16
N ARG A 112 -12.02 -3.42 -12.15
CA ARG A 112 -12.14 -2.15 -12.86
C ARG A 112 -13.04 -2.23 -14.09
N GLY A 113 -13.58 -3.40 -14.40
CA GLY A 113 -14.37 -3.62 -15.60
C GLY A 113 -13.56 -3.60 -16.90
N ALA A 114 -12.24 -3.67 -16.79
CA ALA A 114 -11.35 -3.74 -17.93
C ALA A 114 -11.05 -5.20 -18.29
N GLU A 115 -10.79 -5.45 -19.58
CA GLU A 115 -10.31 -6.77 -19.99
C GLU A 115 -8.91 -7.03 -19.46
N ALA A 116 -8.59 -8.29 -19.20
CA ALA A 116 -7.25 -8.67 -18.76
C ALA A 116 -6.20 -8.21 -19.80
N PRO A 117 -5.06 -7.66 -19.34
CA PRO A 117 -4.03 -7.23 -20.27
C PRO A 117 -3.53 -8.39 -21.14
N LEU A 118 -3.35 -8.13 -22.43
CA LEU A 118 -2.87 -9.14 -23.40
C LEU A 118 -1.48 -9.69 -23.03
N ARG A 119 -0.73 -8.95 -22.26
CA ARG A 119 0.65 -9.27 -21.86
C ARG A 119 0.78 -9.55 -20.36
N GLY A 120 -0.23 -10.21 -19.79
CA GLY A 120 -0.29 -10.48 -18.36
C GLY A 120 0.96 -11.17 -17.81
N GLY A 121 1.50 -12.15 -18.52
CA GLY A 121 2.71 -12.85 -18.11
C GLY A 121 3.93 -11.94 -18.02
N GLU A 122 4.10 -11.04 -19.00
CA GLU A 122 5.18 -10.06 -19.00
C GLU A 122 5.05 -9.05 -17.87
N ILE A 123 3.83 -8.56 -17.62
CA ILE A 123 3.54 -7.62 -16.53
C ILE A 123 3.88 -8.25 -15.17
N VAL A 124 3.42 -9.47 -14.94
CA VAL A 124 3.72 -10.22 -13.71
C VAL A 124 5.22 -10.41 -13.53
N GLN A 125 5.94 -10.70 -14.61
CA GLN A 125 7.39 -10.86 -14.57
C GLN A 125 8.10 -9.56 -14.17
N VAL A 126 7.65 -8.42 -14.66
CA VAL A 126 8.19 -7.10 -14.28
C VAL A 126 7.97 -6.85 -12.78
N VAL A 127 6.77 -7.12 -12.29
CA VAL A 127 6.45 -6.96 -10.87
C VAL A 127 7.34 -7.86 -10.01
N ARG A 128 7.45 -9.13 -10.35
CA ARG A 128 8.25 -10.11 -9.60
C ARG A 128 9.74 -9.73 -9.59
N SER A 129 10.29 -9.34 -10.74
CA SER A 129 11.68 -8.92 -10.85
C SER A 129 11.95 -7.69 -9.97
N THR A 130 11.04 -6.73 -9.97
CA THR A 130 11.17 -5.51 -9.16
C THR A 130 11.15 -5.85 -7.67
N LEU A 131 10.24 -6.71 -7.24
CA LEU A 131 10.16 -7.15 -5.85
C LEU A 131 11.42 -7.90 -5.41
N ASP A 132 11.97 -8.75 -6.28
CA ASP A 132 13.20 -9.49 -6.00
C ASP A 132 14.39 -8.54 -5.84
N GLU A 133 14.50 -7.53 -6.68
CA GLU A 133 15.55 -6.50 -6.57
C GLU A 133 15.48 -5.71 -5.27
N LEU A 134 14.28 -5.46 -4.75
CA LEU A 134 14.08 -4.70 -3.52
C LEU A 134 14.40 -5.51 -2.25
N ILE A 135 14.39 -6.84 -2.35
CA ILE A 135 14.70 -7.73 -1.22
C ILE A 135 16.23 -7.87 -1.03
N ASP A 136 17.01 -7.71 -2.06
CA ASP A 136 18.48 -7.82 -2.04
C ASP A 136 19.17 -6.59 -1.43
#